data_26ddd1575fea824bd1ca4df9165c70e8
#
_entry.id   26ddd1575fea824bd1ca4df9165c70e8
#
_cell.length_a   1.000
_cell.length_b   1.000
_cell.length_c   1.000
_cell.angle_alpha   90.00
_cell.angle_beta   90.00
_cell.angle_gamma   90.00
#
_symmetry.space_group_name_H-M   'P 1'
#
loop_
_entity.id
_entity.type
_entity.pdbx_description
1 polymer ?
#
loop_
_entity_poly.entity_id
_entity_poly.type
_entity_poly.pdbx_seq_one_letter_code
_entity_poly.pdbx_strand_id
1 'polypeptide(L)'
;MSENRNTIIAIVLSALVLIAWQYFYNIPQMEKDRAAHQAQSELAKSQNEAAPNSPTPAQPAAETAVVARDAAIASKPRVKINTPRLSGSLSLTGARIDDLLLTKYRETVDPASPAIELFSPSGTANPYYAEFGWVPATGSTVRVPDKNTAWVQEGSGALTQSTPVTLKYDNGEGLTFRRSISVDEHYLFTIKDEVTNAGSAPVTLYPFALISRHGTPAVSGYYILHEGLIGFLGDQKLQEYTYKKIDEAKSVTFNVTNGWLGITDKYWAAALLPDTSARLQARFSSDLAGSVRTYQTDYLEDARTIPAGGTGSVSTRLFAGAKEAGVVGLNFPFVELGGYNKQLGLNHFDLLIDWGWFHFITKPMFLALDFFFHVFGNFGVAILVVTVLVKLIFFPLANKSYASMAKMKAVQPQINALKERFPDDKMKLQQEMMEIYKKEKINPISGCLPVLLQIPVFFSLYKVLFVTIEMRHAPFFSWIKDLSSPDPTHIYNLFGLLPYDPSVVPLLGPYLAIGAWPIIMGITMWFQMKLNPTPPDPTQKIIFDWMPVIFTFMLASFPAGLVIYWAWNNTLSVIQQSYIMRRNGVKVELFDNVKSTFRRKSSDKPAKTT
;
A
#
# COMPACT_ATOMS: atom_id res chain seq x y z
N MET A 1 1.94 -37.30 33.62
CA MET A 1 2.97 -36.26 33.82
C MET A 1 3.88 -36.01 32.61
N SER A 2 3.97 -36.93 31.62
CA SER A 2 4.81 -36.75 30.42
C SER A 2 4.19 -35.86 29.33
N GLU A 3 2.87 -35.74 29.24
CA GLU A 3 2.18 -34.92 28.22
C GLU A 3 2.44 -33.41 28.38
N ASN A 4 2.44 -32.93 29.62
CA ASN A 4 2.76 -31.54 29.88
C ASN A 4 4.22 -31.18 29.55
N ARG A 5 5.14 -32.16 29.65
CA ARG A 5 6.56 -31.92 29.39
C ARG A 5 6.84 -31.67 27.90
N ASN A 6 6.20 -32.40 26.99
CA ASN A 6 6.40 -32.22 25.55
C ASN A 6 5.71 -30.94 25.05
N THR A 7 4.54 -30.60 25.61
CA THR A 7 3.87 -29.32 25.33
C THR A 7 4.70 -28.15 25.86
N ILE A 8 5.27 -28.27 27.07
CA ILE A 8 6.18 -27.26 27.64
C ILE A 8 7.45 -27.16 26.77
N ILE A 9 8.04 -28.27 26.35
CA ILE A 9 9.21 -28.29 25.46
C ILE A 9 8.88 -27.64 24.10
N ALA A 10 7.72 -27.91 23.52
CA ALA A 10 7.29 -27.29 22.28
C ALA A 10 7.09 -25.77 22.44
N ILE A 11 6.48 -25.33 23.53
CA ILE A 11 6.33 -23.91 23.87
C ILE A 11 7.71 -23.26 24.10
N VAL A 12 8.59 -23.93 24.84
CA VAL A 12 9.95 -23.44 25.09
C VAL A 12 10.76 -23.40 23.82
N LEU A 13 10.67 -24.41 22.94
CA LEU A 13 11.34 -24.40 21.64
C LEU A 13 10.79 -23.30 20.72
N SER A 14 9.47 -23.11 20.69
CA SER A 14 8.86 -22.00 19.94
C SER A 14 9.28 -20.65 20.49
N ALA A 15 9.32 -20.49 21.81
CA ALA A 15 9.83 -19.30 22.47
C ALA A 15 11.33 -19.10 22.18
N LEU A 16 12.14 -20.17 22.20
CA LEU A 16 13.56 -20.11 21.85
C LEU A 16 13.79 -19.75 20.38
N VAL A 17 12.95 -20.23 19.45
CA VAL A 17 13.01 -19.83 18.04
C VAL A 17 12.63 -18.35 17.90
N LEU A 18 11.62 -17.88 18.61
CA LEU A 18 11.24 -16.47 18.62
C LEU A 18 12.32 -15.59 19.27
N ILE A 19 12.92 -16.05 20.36
CA ILE A 19 14.04 -15.36 21.04
C ILE A 19 15.29 -15.39 20.15
N ALA A 20 15.60 -16.52 19.51
CA ALA A 20 16.69 -16.62 18.55
C ALA A 20 16.45 -15.69 17.33
N TRP A 21 15.24 -15.67 16.78
CA TRP A 21 14.85 -14.72 15.74
C TRP A 21 15.00 -13.27 16.22
N GLN A 22 14.53 -12.97 17.43
CA GLN A 22 14.65 -11.64 18.03
C GLN A 22 16.12 -11.26 18.22
N TYR A 23 16.94 -12.17 18.73
CA TYR A 23 18.34 -11.91 19.08
C TYR A 23 19.28 -11.91 17.87
N PHE A 24 19.12 -12.86 16.93
CA PHE A 24 20.00 -13.01 15.77
C PHE A 24 19.57 -12.25 14.53
N TYR A 25 18.29 -11.87 14.44
CA TYR A 25 17.77 -11.18 13.27
C TYR A 25 17.24 -9.79 13.61
N ASN A 26 16.31 -9.68 14.57
CA ASN A 26 15.60 -8.41 14.83
C ASN A 26 16.49 -7.40 15.58
N ILE A 27 17.23 -7.82 16.60
CA ILE A 27 18.15 -6.93 17.35
C ILE A 27 19.30 -6.43 16.46
N PRO A 28 20.03 -7.26 15.71
CA PRO A 28 21.06 -6.77 14.79
C PRO A 28 20.51 -5.89 13.68
N GLN A 29 19.28 -6.15 13.21
CA GLN A 29 18.61 -5.28 12.23
C GLN A 29 18.26 -3.93 12.87
N MET A 30 17.68 -3.94 14.07
CA MET A 30 17.38 -2.71 14.83
C MET A 30 18.66 -1.94 15.21
N GLU A 31 19.76 -2.63 15.53
CA GLU A 31 21.05 -1.99 15.79
C GLU A 31 21.67 -1.40 14.52
N LYS A 32 21.58 -2.10 13.40
CA LYS A 32 21.98 -1.55 12.08
C LYS A 32 21.12 -0.35 11.70
N ASP A 33 19.83 -0.43 11.91
CA ASP A 33 18.89 0.69 11.65
C ASP A 33 19.18 1.86 12.63
N ARG A 34 19.46 1.59 13.91
CA ARG A 34 19.89 2.62 14.88
C ARG A 34 21.25 3.20 14.52
N ALA A 35 22.23 2.37 14.16
CA ALA A 35 23.54 2.85 13.74
C ALA A 35 23.45 3.65 12.43
N ALA A 36 22.65 3.21 11.48
CA ALA A 36 22.34 3.97 10.27
C ALA A 36 21.64 5.30 10.59
N HIS A 37 20.68 5.30 11.52
CA HIS A 37 20.03 6.53 11.99
C HIS A 37 20.96 7.45 12.78
N GLN A 38 21.85 6.91 13.60
CA GLN A 38 22.86 7.69 14.31
C GLN A 38 23.89 8.26 13.34
N ALA A 39 24.40 7.45 12.41
CA ALA A 39 25.29 7.92 11.36
C ALA A 39 24.62 8.98 10.45
N GLN A 40 23.34 8.81 10.10
CA GLN A 40 22.57 9.83 9.38
C GLN A 40 22.35 11.09 10.23
N SER A 41 22.08 10.97 11.52
CA SER A 41 21.90 12.13 12.40
C SER A 41 23.21 12.86 12.67
N GLU A 42 24.33 12.17 12.75
CA GLU A 42 25.66 12.78 12.86
C GLU A 42 26.12 13.39 11.55
N LEU A 43 25.84 12.73 10.39
CA LEU A 43 26.04 13.31 9.06
C LEU A 43 25.15 14.55 8.86
N ALA A 44 23.90 14.52 9.28
CA ALA A 44 22.99 15.67 9.22
C ALA A 44 23.45 16.81 10.14
N LYS A 45 24.00 16.51 11.32
CA LYS A 45 24.61 17.51 12.22
C LYS A 45 25.87 18.11 11.62
N SER A 46 26.78 17.27 11.10
CA SER A 46 28.02 17.74 10.47
C SER A 46 27.77 18.50 9.16
N GLN A 47 26.72 18.16 8.41
CA GLN A 47 26.30 18.87 7.21
C GLN A 47 25.60 20.20 7.53
N ASN A 48 24.82 20.28 8.62
CA ASN A 48 24.29 21.54 9.13
C ASN A 48 25.39 22.49 9.65
N GLU A 49 26.49 21.95 10.20
CA GLU A 49 27.64 22.75 10.59
C GLU A 49 28.49 23.18 9.40
N ALA A 50 28.50 22.40 8.30
CA ALA A 50 29.28 22.71 7.08
C ALA A 50 28.58 23.66 6.09
N ALA A 51 27.28 23.95 6.24
CA ALA A 51 26.53 24.88 5.41
C ALA A 51 25.81 25.97 6.26
N PRO A 52 26.55 26.82 6.98
CA PRO A 52 25.95 27.76 7.93
C PRO A 52 25.12 28.88 7.28
N ASN A 53 25.01 28.98 5.96
CA ASN A 53 24.42 30.12 5.25
C ASN A 53 23.30 29.77 4.25
N SER A 54 22.84 28.52 4.18
CA SER A 54 21.70 28.21 3.29
C SER A 54 20.38 28.62 3.97
N PRO A 55 19.57 29.46 3.31
CA PRO A 55 18.26 29.84 3.85
C PRO A 55 17.33 28.65 3.85
N THR A 56 16.41 28.60 4.82
CA THR A 56 15.43 27.52 4.93
C THR A 56 14.06 27.99 4.43
N PRO A 57 13.34 27.23 3.60
CA PRO A 57 11.96 27.56 3.26
C PRO A 57 11.10 27.74 4.50
N ALA A 58 10.17 28.70 4.47
CA ALA A 58 9.35 29.05 5.63
C ALA A 58 8.48 27.87 6.08
N GLN A 59 8.41 27.68 7.40
CA GLN A 59 7.48 26.71 8.00
C GLN A 59 6.05 27.25 8.02
N PRO A 60 5.04 26.38 7.97
CA PRO A 60 3.64 26.78 8.04
C PRO A 60 3.33 27.55 9.33
N ALA A 61 2.69 28.70 9.21
CA ALA A 61 2.21 29.46 10.37
C ALA A 61 0.83 28.94 10.80
N ALA A 62 0.54 29.04 12.10
CA ALA A 62 -0.80 28.76 12.64
C ALA A 62 -1.84 29.69 12.02
N GLU A 63 -2.96 29.14 11.59
CA GLU A 63 -4.14 29.89 11.16
C GLU A 63 -5.17 29.93 12.29
N THR A 64 -5.76 31.11 12.50
CA THR A 64 -6.52 31.40 13.72
C THR A 64 -8.01 31.07 13.64
N ALA A 65 -8.56 30.75 12.47
CA ALA A 65 -9.97 30.41 12.30
C ALA A 65 -10.16 29.34 11.22
N VAL A 66 -10.89 28.28 11.54
CA VAL A 66 -11.28 27.25 10.58
C VAL A 66 -12.58 27.68 9.90
N VAL A 67 -12.56 27.74 8.56
CA VAL A 67 -13.72 28.06 7.73
C VAL A 67 -14.05 26.88 6.78
N ALA A 68 -15.28 26.85 6.29
CA ALA A 68 -15.66 25.89 5.26
C ALA A 68 -14.84 26.11 3.97
N ARG A 69 -14.55 25.05 3.22
CA ARG A 69 -13.74 25.09 2.00
C ARG A 69 -14.24 26.14 0.99
N ASP A 70 -15.54 26.15 0.71
CA ASP A 70 -16.13 27.09 -0.25
C ASP A 70 -15.95 28.56 0.19
N ALA A 71 -16.02 28.82 1.50
CA ALA A 71 -15.76 30.16 2.05
C ALA A 71 -14.28 30.53 1.92
N ALA A 72 -13.36 29.58 2.16
CA ALA A 72 -11.93 29.80 1.97
C ALA A 72 -11.60 30.10 0.49
N ILE A 73 -12.19 29.37 -0.44
CA ILE A 73 -12.05 29.58 -1.88
C ILE A 73 -12.58 30.96 -2.28
N ALA A 74 -13.78 31.34 -1.81
CA ALA A 74 -14.41 32.61 -2.16
C ALA A 74 -13.68 33.84 -1.56
N SER A 75 -12.87 33.67 -0.52
CA SER A 75 -12.22 34.79 0.21
C SER A 75 -11.04 35.43 -0.53
N LYS A 76 -10.50 34.77 -1.57
CA LYS A 76 -9.28 35.21 -2.29
C LYS A 76 -9.49 35.13 -3.80
N PRO A 77 -8.87 36.02 -4.59
CA PRO A 77 -8.88 35.92 -6.04
C PRO A 77 -8.15 34.65 -6.48
N ARG A 78 -8.73 33.95 -7.47
CA ARG A 78 -8.27 32.63 -7.90
C ARG A 78 -8.34 32.46 -9.40
N VAL A 79 -7.51 31.58 -9.94
CA VAL A 79 -7.60 31.08 -11.32
C VAL A 79 -8.13 29.66 -11.32
N LYS A 80 -9.18 29.40 -12.10
CA LYS A 80 -9.78 28.07 -12.20
C LYS A 80 -8.82 27.08 -12.87
N ILE A 81 -8.84 25.84 -12.38
CA ILE A 81 -8.21 24.67 -13.01
C ILE A 81 -9.35 23.80 -13.54
N ASN A 82 -9.32 23.47 -14.83
CA ASN A 82 -10.35 22.67 -15.47
C ASN A 82 -9.76 21.76 -16.54
N THR A 83 -9.58 20.49 -16.19
CA THR A 83 -9.15 19.43 -17.11
C THR A 83 -10.10 18.24 -17.01
N PRO A 84 -10.06 17.25 -17.91
CA PRO A 84 -10.88 16.04 -17.78
C PRO A 84 -10.65 15.23 -16.49
N ARG A 85 -9.48 15.41 -15.84
CA ARG A 85 -9.10 14.64 -14.65
C ARG A 85 -9.00 15.46 -13.38
N LEU A 86 -8.86 16.79 -13.50
CA LEU A 86 -8.65 17.71 -12.39
C LEU A 86 -9.63 18.88 -12.48
N SER A 87 -10.21 19.25 -11.36
CA SER A 87 -11.01 20.45 -11.17
C SER A 87 -10.56 21.15 -9.88
N GLY A 88 -10.59 22.45 -9.88
CA GLY A 88 -10.19 23.23 -8.70
C GLY A 88 -9.77 24.63 -9.07
N SER A 89 -8.83 25.19 -8.28
CA SER A 89 -8.30 26.52 -8.52
C SER A 89 -6.94 26.72 -7.85
N LEU A 90 -6.15 27.66 -8.39
CA LEU A 90 -4.93 28.16 -7.75
C LEU A 90 -5.21 29.55 -7.16
N SER A 91 -4.64 29.83 -6.00
CA SER A 91 -4.76 31.12 -5.32
C SER A 91 -3.84 32.14 -5.95
N LEU A 92 -4.34 33.35 -6.24
CA LEU A 92 -3.50 34.48 -6.64
C LEU A 92 -2.77 35.13 -5.43
N THR A 93 -3.14 34.76 -4.21
CA THR A 93 -2.38 35.11 -3.01
C THR A 93 -1.37 33.99 -2.72
N GLY A 94 -0.08 34.29 -2.82
CA GLY A 94 1.01 33.33 -2.67
C GLY A 94 1.24 32.43 -3.87
N ALA A 95 0.41 32.52 -4.92
CA ALA A 95 0.44 31.67 -6.12
C ALA A 95 0.49 30.16 -5.80
N ARG A 96 -0.32 29.72 -4.84
CA ARG A 96 -0.41 28.34 -4.35
C ARG A 96 -1.35 27.49 -5.17
N ILE A 97 -1.00 26.23 -5.38
CA ILE A 97 -1.93 25.19 -5.83
C ILE A 97 -2.48 24.53 -4.56
N ASP A 98 -3.67 24.95 -4.13
CA ASP A 98 -4.24 24.63 -2.82
C ASP A 98 -5.71 24.18 -2.87
N ASP A 99 -6.26 23.99 -4.06
CA ASP A 99 -7.65 23.53 -4.26
C ASP A 99 -7.68 22.62 -5.48
N LEU A 100 -7.75 21.29 -5.24
CA LEU A 100 -7.68 20.31 -6.31
C LEU A 100 -8.55 19.10 -6.02
N LEU A 101 -9.45 18.79 -6.95
CA LEU A 101 -10.34 17.64 -6.94
C LEU A 101 -9.97 16.67 -8.07
N LEU A 102 -9.98 15.37 -7.79
CA LEU A 102 -9.78 14.29 -8.75
C LEU A 102 -11.14 13.90 -9.37
N THR A 103 -11.48 14.42 -10.53
CA THR A 103 -12.83 14.29 -11.12
C THR A 103 -13.23 12.87 -11.50
N LYS A 104 -12.26 12.00 -11.79
CA LYS A 104 -12.48 10.59 -12.11
C LYS A 104 -12.76 9.70 -10.90
N TYR A 105 -12.44 10.17 -9.70
CA TYR A 105 -12.50 9.38 -8.48
C TYR A 105 -13.45 9.99 -7.48
N ARG A 106 -14.31 9.16 -6.90
CA ARG A 106 -15.29 9.56 -5.90
C ARG A 106 -15.00 8.92 -4.55
N GLU A 107 -15.54 9.46 -3.49
CA GLU A 107 -15.32 8.94 -2.12
C GLU A 107 -15.88 7.53 -1.95
N THR A 108 -17.06 7.27 -2.53
CA THR A 108 -17.74 5.97 -2.47
C THR A 108 -18.10 5.46 -3.88
N VAL A 109 -18.62 4.23 -3.95
CA VAL A 109 -19.13 3.63 -5.19
C VAL A 109 -20.41 4.31 -5.72
N ASP A 110 -21.06 5.15 -4.92
CA ASP A 110 -22.22 5.92 -5.34
C ASP A 110 -21.79 7.02 -6.33
N PRO A 111 -22.35 7.05 -7.56
CA PRO A 111 -22.08 8.11 -8.52
C PRO A 111 -22.42 9.53 -8.04
N ALA A 112 -23.29 9.67 -7.05
CA ALA A 112 -23.64 10.95 -6.45
C ALA A 112 -22.66 11.42 -5.37
N SER A 113 -21.75 10.55 -4.90
CA SER A 113 -20.77 10.92 -3.86
C SER A 113 -19.78 11.98 -4.37
N PRO A 114 -19.21 12.82 -3.49
CA PRO A 114 -18.24 13.85 -3.85
C PRO A 114 -17.03 13.27 -4.59
N ALA A 115 -16.38 14.09 -5.41
CA ALA A 115 -15.08 13.80 -5.97
C ALA A 115 -14.02 13.84 -4.87
N ILE A 116 -12.94 13.07 -5.04
CA ILE A 116 -11.82 13.06 -4.09
C ILE A 116 -11.16 14.43 -4.03
N GLU A 117 -11.12 15.01 -2.84
CA GLU A 117 -10.38 16.23 -2.54
C GLU A 117 -8.92 15.87 -2.25
N LEU A 118 -8.02 16.28 -3.15
CA LEU A 118 -6.59 16.06 -2.97
C LEU A 118 -5.95 17.23 -2.24
N PHE A 119 -6.20 18.48 -2.70
CA PHE A 119 -5.72 19.69 -2.05
C PHE A 119 -6.85 20.51 -1.46
N SER A 120 -6.59 21.10 -0.30
CA SER A 120 -7.51 21.92 0.46
C SER A 120 -6.85 23.26 0.86
N PRO A 121 -7.56 24.41 0.71
CA PRO A 121 -6.98 25.71 0.98
C PRO A 121 -6.57 25.93 2.43
N SER A 122 -5.60 26.82 2.62
CA SER A 122 -5.29 27.39 3.93
C SER A 122 -6.54 28.03 4.57
N GLY A 123 -6.72 27.82 5.89
CA GLY A 123 -7.90 28.26 6.65
C GLY A 123 -9.02 27.22 6.73
N THR A 124 -8.92 26.09 6.04
CA THR A 124 -9.83 24.94 6.23
C THR A 124 -9.40 24.07 7.40
N ALA A 125 -10.18 23.03 7.72
CA ALA A 125 -9.85 22.11 8.81
C ALA A 125 -8.55 21.32 8.58
N ASN A 126 -8.27 20.95 7.33
CA ASN A 126 -7.11 20.14 6.94
C ASN A 126 -6.44 20.70 5.68
N PRO A 127 -5.74 21.84 5.79
CA PRO A 127 -5.05 22.42 4.65
C PRO A 127 -4.02 21.46 4.05
N TYR A 128 -3.99 21.38 2.72
CA TYR A 128 -3.03 20.57 1.98
C TYR A 128 -2.77 21.24 0.64
N TYR A 129 -1.53 21.67 0.40
CA TYR A 129 -1.19 22.50 -0.75
C TYR A 129 0.27 22.36 -1.18
N ALA A 130 0.57 22.82 -2.40
CA ALA A 130 1.91 22.99 -2.92
C ALA A 130 2.24 24.49 -3.12
N GLU A 131 3.47 24.87 -2.81
CA GLU A 131 4.01 26.22 -2.94
C GLU A 131 5.37 26.18 -3.63
N PHE A 132 5.64 27.19 -4.42
CA PHE A 132 6.90 27.37 -5.17
C PHE A 132 7.40 28.79 -4.97
N GLY A 133 8.71 29.00 -5.04
CA GLY A 133 9.22 30.34 -4.88
C GLY A 133 10.74 30.46 -4.81
N TRP A 134 11.16 31.59 -4.28
CA TRP A 134 12.54 31.97 -4.15
C TRP A 134 12.84 32.44 -2.73
N VAL A 135 13.99 32.05 -2.22
CA VAL A 135 14.50 32.55 -0.93
C VAL A 135 15.75 33.41 -1.19
N PRO A 136 15.85 34.62 -0.63
CA PRO A 136 17.04 35.43 -0.81
C PRO A 136 18.22 34.86 -0.01
N ALA A 137 19.45 35.16 -0.43
CA ALA A 137 20.63 34.78 0.33
C ALA A 137 20.58 35.35 1.75
N THR A 138 21.16 34.62 2.71
CA THR A 138 21.20 35.06 4.12
C THR A 138 21.83 36.43 4.25
N GLY A 139 21.14 37.35 4.96
CA GLY A 139 21.55 38.74 5.10
C GLY A 139 21.15 39.68 3.95
N SER A 140 20.51 39.15 2.90
CA SER A 140 19.96 40.00 1.82
C SER A 140 18.66 40.66 2.26
N THR A 141 18.48 41.92 1.89
CA THR A 141 17.25 42.71 2.14
C THR A 141 16.29 42.67 0.95
N VAL A 142 16.62 41.91 -0.08
CA VAL A 142 15.81 41.79 -1.31
C VAL A 142 14.43 41.20 -0.99
N ARG A 143 13.38 41.91 -1.42
CA ARG A 143 12.00 41.46 -1.27
C ARG A 143 11.65 40.44 -2.36
N VAL A 144 11.28 39.24 -1.95
CA VAL A 144 10.79 38.17 -2.82
C VAL A 144 9.31 37.90 -2.53
N PRO A 145 8.56 37.29 -3.46
CA PRO A 145 7.18 36.87 -3.21
C PRO A 145 7.10 35.89 -2.03
N ASP A 146 6.11 36.07 -1.18
CA ASP A 146 5.78 35.22 -0.03
C ASP A 146 4.34 34.70 -0.10
N LYS A 147 3.90 33.99 0.94
CA LYS A 147 2.55 33.44 1.06
C LYS A 147 1.41 34.46 1.03
N ASN A 148 1.68 35.72 1.29
CA ASN A 148 0.70 36.82 1.31
C ASN A 148 0.78 37.69 0.06
N THR A 149 1.75 37.47 -0.80
CA THR A 149 1.96 38.28 -2.00
C THR A 149 0.81 38.10 -2.97
N ALA A 150 0.22 39.22 -3.39
CA ALA A 150 -0.80 39.26 -4.43
C ALA A 150 -0.15 39.17 -5.82
N TRP A 151 -0.41 38.14 -6.54
CA TRP A 151 0.03 37.95 -7.92
C TRP A 151 -1.08 38.43 -8.88
N VAL A 152 -0.67 38.91 -10.05
CA VAL A 152 -1.56 39.32 -11.11
C VAL A 152 -1.49 38.33 -12.26
N GLN A 153 -2.63 37.81 -12.73
CA GLN A 153 -2.68 36.93 -13.91
C GLN A 153 -2.42 37.78 -15.16
N GLU A 154 -1.45 37.40 -15.98
CA GLU A 154 -1.26 37.97 -17.31
C GLU A 154 -2.24 37.32 -18.28
N GLY A 155 -3.13 38.10 -18.87
CA GLY A 155 -4.25 37.58 -19.66
C GLY A 155 -5.46 37.15 -18.83
N SER A 156 -6.29 36.30 -19.38
CA SER A 156 -7.52 35.81 -18.75
C SER A 156 -7.79 34.35 -19.14
N GLY A 157 -8.56 33.65 -18.31
CA GLY A 157 -8.98 32.28 -18.57
C GLY A 157 -8.55 31.32 -17.47
N ALA A 158 -8.98 30.05 -17.62
CA ALA A 158 -8.67 28.97 -16.72
C ALA A 158 -7.42 28.22 -17.17
N LEU A 159 -6.74 27.59 -16.22
CA LEU A 159 -5.69 26.62 -16.52
C LEU A 159 -6.35 25.33 -17.05
N THR A 160 -6.04 25.01 -18.30
CA THR A 160 -6.47 23.78 -18.97
C THR A 160 -5.29 23.06 -19.58
N GLN A 161 -5.48 21.87 -20.15
CA GLN A 161 -4.41 21.14 -20.86
C GLN A 161 -3.75 21.95 -21.98
N SER A 162 -4.52 22.77 -22.66
CA SER A 162 -4.06 23.58 -23.81
C SER A 162 -3.77 25.05 -23.49
N THR A 163 -4.20 25.50 -22.31
CA THR A 163 -4.12 26.93 -21.93
C THR A 163 -3.30 27.06 -20.65
N PRO A 164 -2.00 27.34 -20.74
CA PRO A 164 -1.19 27.66 -19.56
C PRO A 164 -1.60 29.03 -18.99
N VAL A 165 -1.29 29.24 -17.71
CA VAL A 165 -1.55 30.49 -17.00
C VAL A 165 -0.21 31.11 -16.59
N THR A 166 -0.07 32.41 -16.81
CA THR A 166 1.09 33.18 -16.37
C THR A 166 0.68 34.18 -15.28
N LEU A 167 1.42 34.17 -14.19
CA LEU A 167 1.27 35.10 -13.06
C LEU A 167 2.49 36.02 -13.02
N LYS A 168 2.27 37.26 -12.65
CA LYS A 168 3.32 38.28 -12.51
C LYS A 168 3.26 38.93 -11.15
N TYR A 169 4.42 39.22 -10.59
CA TYR A 169 4.60 40.07 -9.41
C TYR A 169 5.82 40.98 -9.61
N ASP A 170 5.67 42.26 -9.32
CA ASP A 170 6.74 43.23 -9.30
C ASP A 170 6.97 43.68 -7.84
N ASN A 171 8.21 43.57 -7.37
CA ASN A 171 8.51 43.92 -5.99
C ASN A 171 8.69 45.45 -5.75
N GLY A 172 8.62 46.26 -6.80
CA GLY A 172 8.84 47.70 -6.74
C GLY A 172 10.30 48.14 -6.51
N GLU A 173 11.24 47.18 -6.44
CA GLU A 173 12.66 47.39 -6.18
C GLU A 173 13.54 46.91 -7.36
N GLY A 174 12.95 46.76 -8.54
CA GLY A 174 13.62 46.35 -9.76
C GLY A 174 13.63 44.86 -10.03
N LEU A 175 12.93 44.01 -9.24
CA LEU A 175 12.73 42.62 -9.56
C LEU A 175 11.30 42.33 -10.01
N THR A 176 11.18 41.71 -11.16
CA THR A 176 9.92 41.19 -11.69
C THR A 176 9.96 39.67 -11.69
N PHE A 177 8.98 39.08 -11.01
CA PHE A 177 8.79 37.63 -10.94
C PHE A 177 7.64 37.25 -11.86
N ARG A 178 7.88 36.24 -12.73
CA ARG A 178 6.88 35.70 -13.64
C ARG A 178 6.83 34.18 -13.45
N ARG A 179 5.64 33.64 -13.18
CA ARG A 179 5.38 32.22 -13.02
C ARG A 179 4.45 31.72 -14.10
N SER A 180 4.91 30.83 -14.95
CA SER A 180 4.07 30.12 -15.94
C SER A 180 3.74 28.73 -15.43
N ILE A 181 2.45 28.40 -15.41
CA ILE A 181 1.92 27.11 -14.93
C ILE A 181 1.19 26.45 -16.10
N SER A 182 1.56 25.23 -16.41
CA SER A 182 0.84 24.37 -17.34
C SER A 182 0.50 23.05 -16.67
N VAL A 183 -0.51 22.35 -17.18
CA VAL A 183 -0.92 21.02 -16.71
C VAL A 183 -1.11 20.11 -17.90
N ASP A 184 -0.68 18.86 -17.80
CA ASP A 184 -0.82 17.87 -18.86
C ASP A 184 -2.22 17.19 -18.86
N GLU A 185 -2.39 16.16 -19.66
CA GLU A 185 -3.65 15.40 -19.76
C GLU A 185 -3.93 14.52 -18.53
N HIS A 186 -2.95 14.32 -17.66
CA HIS A 186 -3.08 13.48 -16.46
C HIS A 186 -3.05 14.33 -15.19
N TYR A 187 -1.90 14.40 -14.49
CA TYR A 187 -1.79 14.99 -13.16
C TYR A 187 -0.49 15.78 -12.96
N LEU A 188 0.24 16.09 -14.04
CA LEU A 188 1.53 16.75 -13.96
C LEU A 188 1.39 18.23 -14.24
N PHE A 189 1.70 19.04 -13.23
CA PHE A 189 1.89 20.48 -13.37
C PHE A 189 3.36 20.76 -13.68
N THR A 190 3.62 21.64 -14.65
CA THR A 190 4.93 22.20 -14.89
C THR A 190 4.90 23.67 -14.50
N ILE A 191 5.78 24.06 -13.56
CA ILE A 191 5.92 25.39 -13.03
C ILE A 191 7.26 25.95 -13.50
N LYS A 192 7.21 27.01 -14.30
CA LYS A 192 8.40 27.74 -14.75
C LYS A 192 8.40 29.11 -14.08
N ASP A 193 9.35 29.32 -13.18
CA ASP A 193 9.60 30.61 -12.55
C ASP A 193 10.73 31.35 -13.25
N GLU A 194 10.51 32.64 -13.51
CA GLU A 194 11.47 33.54 -14.14
C GLU A 194 11.58 34.80 -13.30
N VAL A 195 12.80 35.26 -13.05
CA VAL A 195 13.09 36.48 -12.31
C VAL A 195 13.93 37.39 -13.19
N THR A 196 13.40 38.56 -13.50
CA THR A 196 14.10 39.62 -14.23
C THR A 196 14.61 40.66 -13.24
N ASN A 197 15.92 40.95 -13.30
CA ASN A 197 16.58 41.94 -12.46
C ASN A 197 16.85 43.20 -13.28
N ALA A 198 15.98 44.20 -13.18
CA ALA A 198 16.17 45.53 -13.76
C ALA A 198 16.97 46.48 -12.84
N GLY A 199 17.42 46.02 -11.69
CA GLY A 199 18.27 46.77 -10.76
C GLY A 199 19.71 46.90 -11.23
N SER A 200 20.51 47.64 -10.48
CA SER A 200 21.93 47.93 -10.82
C SER A 200 22.93 46.93 -10.22
N ALA A 201 22.51 46.06 -9.32
CA ALA A 201 23.36 45.10 -8.65
C ALA A 201 22.89 43.64 -8.92
N PRO A 202 23.79 42.64 -8.93
CA PRO A 202 23.40 41.25 -9.03
C PRO A 202 22.63 40.79 -7.79
N VAL A 203 21.66 39.89 -7.96
CA VAL A 203 20.85 39.33 -6.90
C VAL A 203 21.02 37.82 -6.84
N THR A 204 21.29 37.25 -5.68
CA THR A 204 21.41 35.79 -5.46
C THR A 204 20.18 35.26 -4.77
N LEU A 205 19.49 34.34 -5.42
CA LEU A 205 18.25 33.73 -4.96
C LEU A 205 18.36 32.18 -5.02
N TYR A 206 17.66 31.51 -4.12
CA TYR A 206 17.57 30.07 -4.04
C TYR A 206 16.16 29.63 -4.42
N PRO A 207 15.97 28.83 -5.49
CA PRO A 207 14.67 28.27 -5.82
C PRO A 207 14.26 27.24 -4.78
N PHE A 208 12.98 27.21 -4.41
CA PHE A 208 12.41 26.16 -3.55
C PHE A 208 11.04 25.71 -4.04
N ALA A 209 10.67 24.51 -3.62
CA ALA A 209 9.30 24.04 -3.67
C ALA A 209 8.97 23.27 -2.39
N LEU A 210 7.71 23.32 -1.97
CA LEU A 210 7.22 22.59 -0.81
C LEU A 210 5.82 22.02 -1.04
N ILE A 211 5.53 20.94 -0.34
CA ILE A 211 4.19 20.41 -0.12
C ILE A 211 3.96 20.39 1.37
N SER A 212 2.89 21.01 1.82
CA SER A 212 2.53 21.11 3.23
C SER A 212 1.15 20.57 3.49
N ARG A 213 1.02 19.72 4.51
CA ARG A 213 -0.23 19.11 4.97
C ARG A 213 -0.43 19.39 6.44
N HIS A 214 -1.60 19.91 6.80
CA HIS A 214 -1.96 20.24 8.17
C HIS A 214 -2.98 19.21 8.69
N GLY A 215 -2.83 18.84 9.96
CA GLY A 215 -3.56 17.73 10.56
C GLY A 215 -2.99 16.37 10.18
N THR A 216 -3.06 15.41 11.10
CA THR A 216 -2.67 14.03 10.81
C THR A 216 -3.85 13.33 10.14
N PRO A 217 -3.74 12.90 8.88
CA PRO A 217 -4.85 12.23 8.21
C PRO A 217 -5.14 10.88 8.85
N ALA A 218 -6.39 10.42 8.71
CA ALA A 218 -6.73 9.05 9.03
C ALA A 218 -6.05 8.14 8.00
N VAL A 219 -5.03 7.40 8.44
CA VAL A 219 -4.34 6.41 7.61
C VAL A 219 -5.09 5.09 7.63
N SER A 220 -4.95 4.29 6.58
CA SER A 220 -5.59 2.97 6.48
C SER A 220 -5.20 2.03 7.63
N GLY A 221 -4.08 2.30 8.32
CA GLY A 221 -3.61 1.54 9.48
C GLY A 221 -3.09 0.14 9.15
N TYR A 222 -3.03 -0.23 7.89
CA TYR A 222 -2.52 -1.53 7.48
C TYR A 222 -1.00 -1.55 7.44
N TYR A 223 -0.43 -2.47 8.16
CA TYR A 223 1.01 -2.71 8.27
C TYR A 223 1.75 -2.85 6.92
N ILE A 224 1.04 -3.25 5.87
CA ILE A 224 1.60 -3.53 4.54
C ILE A 224 1.61 -2.32 3.59
N LEU A 225 1.20 -1.14 4.04
CA LEU A 225 1.07 0.06 3.20
C LEU A 225 1.79 1.23 3.85
N HIS A 226 2.65 1.91 3.07
CA HIS A 226 3.21 3.18 3.47
C HIS A 226 2.27 4.34 3.10
N GLU A 227 1.91 5.14 4.11
CA GLU A 227 1.23 6.43 3.99
C GLU A 227 2.01 7.45 4.82
N GLY A 228 2.38 8.58 4.20
CA GLY A 228 3.20 9.61 4.83
C GLY A 228 4.15 10.29 3.84
N LEU A 229 5.30 10.74 4.34
CA LEU A 229 6.33 11.38 3.54
C LEU A 229 7.16 10.31 2.82
N ILE A 230 7.44 10.56 1.54
CA ILE A 230 8.13 9.61 0.66
C ILE A 230 9.05 10.36 -0.30
N GLY A 231 10.15 9.75 -0.69
CA GLY A 231 11.01 10.27 -1.75
C GLY A 231 12.07 9.28 -2.18
N PHE A 232 12.47 9.34 -3.44
CA PHE A 232 13.65 8.66 -3.93
C PHE A 232 14.75 9.72 -4.12
N LEU A 233 15.75 9.68 -3.27
CA LEU A 233 16.71 10.78 -3.06
C LEU A 233 18.13 10.34 -3.44
N GLY A 234 18.41 10.30 -4.75
CA GLY A 234 19.73 9.96 -5.28
C GLY A 234 20.30 8.69 -4.65
N ASP A 235 21.53 8.77 -4.13
CA ASP A 235 22.23 7.65 -3.49
C ASP A 235 21.58 7.19 -2.18
N GLN A 236 20.74 8.02 -1.55
CA GLN A 236 19.96 7.67 -0.35
C GLN A 236 18.79 6.73 -0.66
N LYS A 237 18.50 6.48 -1.95
CA LYS A 237 17.43 5.59 -2.43
C LYS A 237 16.03 6.01 -1.90
N LEU A 238 15.15 5.02 -1.75
CA LEU A 238 13.79 5.25 -1.24
C LEU A 238 13.82 5.57 0.25
N GLN A 239 13.26 6.72 0.61
CA GLN A 239 13.08 7.19 1.98
C GLN A 239 11.58 7.26 2.30
N GLU A 240 11.18 6.60 3.38
CA GLU A 240 9.79 6.50 3.81
C GLU A 240 9.66 6.87 5.30
N TYR A 241 8.86 7.90 5.56
CA TYR A 241 8.58 8.39 6.91
C TYR A 241 7.08 8.41 7.15
N THR A 242 6.58 7.51 7.99
CA THR A 242 5.20 7.61 8.48
C THR A 242 5.03 8.90 9.29
N TYR A 243 3.81 9.38 9.43
CA TYR A 243 3.52 10.58 10.24
C TYR A 243 4.08 10.47 11.66
N LYS A 244 3.97 9.31 12.28
CA LYS A 244 4.56 9.05 13.61
C LYS A 244 6.09 9.14 13.60
N LYS A 245 6.75 8.51 12.61
CA LYS A 245 8.21 8.49 12.51
C LYS A 245 8.79 9.89 12.32
N ILE A 246 8.16 10.74 11.49
CA ILE A 246 8.63 12.11 11.30
C ILE A 246 8.30 13.01 12.51
N ASP A 247 7.21 12.73 13.23
CA ASP A 247 6.89 13.43 14.49
C ASP A 247 7.95 13.18 15.56
N GLU A 248 8.54 11.99 15.59
CA GLU A 248 9.64 11.64 16.49
C GLU A 248 10.96 12.30 16.04
N ALA A 249 11.26 12.25 14.75
CA ALA A 249 12.50 12.79 14.16
C ALA A 249 12.51 14.32 14.05
N LYS A 250 11.33 14.98 14.00
CA LYS A 250 11.07 16.40 13.76
C LYS A 250 11.49 16.87 12.36
N SER A 251 12.72 16.68 11.97
CA SER A 251 13.23 17.07 10.67
C SER A 251 14.36 16.14 10.23
N VAL A 252 14.37 15.78 8.95
CA VAL A 252 15.44 15.01 8.32
C VAL A 252 15.78 15.68 6.99
N THR A 253 17.07 15.95 6.79
CA THR A 253 17.58 16.67 5.61
C THR A 253 18.54 15.77 4.83
N PHE A 254 18.46 15.83 3.50
CA PHE A 254 19.28 15.06 2.58
C PHE A 254 19.89 16.00 1.54
N ASN A 255 21.21 15.95 1.34
CA ASN A 255 21.88 16.66 0.25
C ASN A 255 22.10 15.67 -0.89
N VAL A 256 21.41 15.87 -2.00
CA VAL A 256 21.36 14.90 -3.09
C VAL A 256 21.38 15.57 -4.47
N THR A 257 21.78 14.83 -5.45
CA THR A 257 21.59 15.18 -6.87
C THR A 257 20.62 14.17 -7.44
N ASN A 258 19.62 14.63 -8.17
CA ASN A 258 18.55 13.80 -8.73
C ASN A 258 17.68 13.14 -7.64
N GLY A 259 16.41 13.46 -7.64
CA GLY A 259 15.46 12.88 -6.70
C GLY A 259 14.07 13.46 -6.89
N TRP A 260 13.11 12.82 -6.27
CA TRP A 260 11.74 13.31 -6.11
C TRP A 260 11.30 13.06 -4.68
N LEU A 261 10.38 13.89 -4.17
CA LEU A 261 9.89 13.80 -2.80
C LEU A 261 8.46 14.30 -2.71
N GLY A 262 7.68 13.75 -1.78
CA GLY A 262 6.27 14.09 -1.66
C GLY A 262 5.60 13.53 -0.42
N ILE A 263 4.27 13.59 -0.44
CA ILE A 263 3.38 12.98 0.55
C ILE A 263 2.46 12.02 -0.20
N THR A 264 2.39 10.78 0.27
CA THR A 264 1.59 9.72 -0.33
C THR A 264 0.50 9.23 0.60
N ASP A 265 -0.68 9.06 0.06
CA ASP A 265 -1.79 8.31 0.63
C ASP A 265 -1.95 6.96 -0.10
N LYS A 266 -2.94 6.17 0.26
CA LYS A 266 -3.17 4.86 -0.33
C LYS A 266 -3.27 4.88 -1.86
N TYR A 267 -4.04 5.79 -2.45
CA TYR A 267 -4.39 5.80 -3.89
C TYR A 267 -3.93 7.05 -4.64
N TRP A 268 -3.56 8.11 -3.95
CA TRP A 268 -3.12 9.39 -4.52
C TRP A 268 -1.89 9.92 -3.82
N ALA A 269 -1.23 10.84 -4.47
CA ALA A 269 -0.05 11.48 -3.91
C ALA A 269 0.13 12.89 -4.49
N ALA A 270 0.89 13.69 -3.76
CA ALA A 270 1.51 14.89 -4.28
C ALA A 270 3.03 14.73 -4.18
N ALA A 271 3.75 14.95 -5.29
CA ALA A 271 5.19 14.80 -5.34
C ALA A 271 5.84 15.92 -6.15
N LEU A 272 6.91 16.49 -5.60
CA LEU A 272 7.78 17.47 -6.25
C LEU A 272 8.80 16.72 -7.10
N LEU A 273 8.95 17.14 -8.35
CA LEU A 273 9.83 16.55 -9.34
C LEU A 273 10.75 17.67 -9.87
N PRO A 274 11.82 18.01 -9.14
CA PRO A 274 12.82 18.97 -9.59
C PRO A 274 13.55 18.47 -10.84
N ASP A 275 14.36 19.32 -11.44
CA ASP A 275 15.22 18.89 -12.56
C ASP A 275 16.17 17.79 -12.11
N THR A 276 16.32 16.75 -12.95
CA THR A 276 17.12 15.56 -12.58
C THR A 276 18.62 15.85 -12.45
N SER A 277 19.09 16.99 -12.94
CA SER A 277 20.49 17.45 -12.80
C SER A 277 20.70 18.39 -11.61
N ALA A 278 19.62 18.87 -10.97
CA ALA A 278 19.70 19.82 -9.88
C ALA A 278 20.31 19.19 -8.61
N ARG A 279 21.15 19.96 -7.92
CA ARG A 279 21.55 19.65 -6.55
C ARG A 279 20.49 20.19 -5.61
N LEU A 280 20.09 19.36 -4.67
CA LEU A 280 18.97 19.62 -3.79
C LEU A 280 19.38 19.43 -2.32
N GLN A 281 18.97 20.36 -1.49
CA GLN A 281 18.81 20.11 -0.07
C GLN A 281 17.34 19.72 0.15
N ALA A 282 17.05 18.42 0.14
CA ALA A 282 15.71 17.87 0.33
C ALA A 282 15.43 17.65 1.81
N ARG A 283 14.20 17.94 2.27
CA ARG A 283 13.84 17.86 3.69
C ARG A 283 12.45 17.29 3.88
N PHE A 284 12.32 16.42 4.89
CA PHE A 284 11.07 16.04 5.53
C PHE A 284 11.00 16.66 6.91
N SER A 285 9.87 17.25 7.27
CA SER A 285 9.71 17.87 8.60
C SER A 285 8.28 17.73 9.14
N SER A 286 8.19 17.74 10.46
CA SER A 286 6.95 17.84 11.21
C SER A 286 7.09 18.90 12.29
N ASP A 287 6.08 19.76 12.41
CA ASP A 287 6.04 20.84 13.39
C ASP A 287 4.62 21.03 13.95
N LEU A 288 4.47 21.95 14.88
CA LEU A 288 3.20 22.38 15.43
C LEU A 288 2.91 23.81 14.97
N ALA A 289 1.84 23.97 14.18
CA ALA A 289 1.27 25.28 13.89
C ALA A 289 0.11 25.54 14.88
N GLY A 290 0.41 26.17 16.00
CA GLY A 290 -0.52 26.24 17.14
C GLY A 290 -0.76 24.87 17.77
N SER A 291 -1.99 24.38 17.74
CA SER A 291 -2.36 23.03 18.20
C SER A 291 -2.41 21.98 17.08
N VAL A 292 -2.24 22.39 15.83
CA VAL A 292 -2.36 21.50 14.67
C VAL A 292 -0.99 21.00 14.25
N ARG A 293 -0.84 19.70 14.11
CA ARG A 293 0.36 19.07 13.57
C ARG A 293 0.47 19.38 12.09
N THR A 294 1.67 19.75 11.62
CA THR A 294 1.96 20.03 10.21
C THR A 294 3.06 19.11 9.72
N TYR A 295 2.93 18.66 8.49
CA TYR A 295 3.89 17.81 7.80
C TYR A 295 4.30 18.49 6.51
N GLN A 296 5.60 18.60 6.28
CA GLN A 296 6.13 19.26 5.10
C GLN A 296 7.22 18.42 4.45
N THR A 297 7.17 18.36 3.14
CA THR A 297 8.28 17.93 2.29
C THR A 297 8.68 19.09 1.42
N ASP A 298 9.94 19.42 1.39
CA ASP A 298 10.46 20.57 0.63
C ASP A 298 11.87 20.29 0.12
N TYR A 299 12.28 21.09 -0.86
CA TYR A 299 13.66 21.15 -1.29
C TYR A 299 14.08 22.60 -1.55
N LEU A 300 15.37 22.84 -1.42
CA LEU A 300 16.07 24.04 -1.84
C LEU A 300 17.09 23.66 -2.91
N GLU A 301 17.11 24.36 -4.05
CA GLU A 301 18.16 24.22 -5.07
C GLU A 301 19.38 25.09 -4.76
N ASP A 302 20.47 24.85 -5.50
CA ASP A 302 21.65 25.70 -5.47
C ASP A 302 21.31 27.15 -5.85
N ALA A 303 22.10 28.08 -5.32
CA ALA A 303 21.96 29.52 -5.58
C ALA A 303 22.00 29.87 -7.06
N ARG A 304 21.12 30.77 -7.48
CA ARG A 304 21.10 31.41 -8.79
C ARG A 304 21.44 32.88 -8.65
N THR A 305 22.58 33.30 -9.18
CA THR A 305 22.95 34.71 -9.23
C THR A 305 22.44 35.31 -10.52
N ILE A 306 21.56 36.30 -10.42
CA ILE A 306 20.93 37.01 -11.53
C ILE A 306 21.63 38.33 -11.68
N PRO A 307 22.40 38.59 -12.75
CA PRO A 307 23.14 39.81 -12.92
C PRO A 307 22.20 41.01 -13.12
N ALA A 308 22.72 42.22 -12.92
CA ALA A 308 22.01 43.44 -13.25
C ALA A 308 21.60 43.42 -14.74
N GLY A 309 20.34 43.75 -15.04
CA GLY A 309 19.75 43.69 -16.38
C GLY A 309 19.51 42.26 -16.92
N GLY A 310 19.79 41.22 -16.11
CA GLY A 310 19.67 39.83 -16.50
C GLY A 310 18.37 39.17 -16.05
N THR A 311 18.19 37.92 -16.54
CA THR A 311 17.05 37.09 -16.17
C THR A 311 17.56 35.71 -15.75
N GLY A 312 17.01 35.19 -14.64
CA GLY A 312 17.22 33.80 -14.16
C GLY A 312 15.93 33.03 -14.24
N SER A 313 16.00 31.73 -14.55
CA SER A 313 14.82 30.89 -14.59
C SER A 313 15.08 29.51 -13.96
N VAL A 314 14.01 28.92 -13.43
CA VAL A 314 13.97 27.53 -12.94
C VAL A 314 12.67 26.89 -13.42
N SER A 315 12.74 25.58 -13.69
CA SER A 315 11.55 24.79 -14.01
C SER A 315 11.48 23.60 -13.07
N THR A 316 10.34 23.45 -12.44
CA THR A 316 10.03 22.30 -11.58
C THR A 316 8.70 21.70 -11.97
N ARG A 317 8.43 20.47 -11.53
CA ARG A 317 7.16 19.81 -11.79
C ARG A 317 6.53 19.33 -10.49
N LEU A 318 5.21 19.28 -10.49
CA LEU A 318 4.41 18.74 -9.40
C LEU A 318 3.51 17.64 -9.98
N PHE A 319 3.68 16.44 -9.52
CA PHE A 319 2.66 15.41 -9.64
C PHE A 319 1.64 15.61 -8.52
N ALA A 320 0.36 15.77 -8.86
CA ALA A 320 -0.72 15.88 -7.86
C ALA A 320 -1.95 15.13 -8.38
N GLY A 321 -2.08 13.85 -7.98
CA GLY A 321 -3.12 13.02 -8.55
C GLY A 321 -3.14 11.58 -8.10
N ALA A 322 -3.88 10.78 -8.86
CA ALA A 322 -4.06 9.35 -8.65
C ALA A 322 -2.81 8.57 -9.08
N LYS A 323 -2.41 7.58 -8.27
CA LYS A 323 -1.27 6.71 -8.54
C LYS A 323 -1.64 5.60 -9.54
N GLU A 324 -2.13 5.98 -10.72
CA GLU A 324 -2.41 5.04 -11.81
C GLU A 324 -1.07 4.46 -12.31
N ALA A 325 -0.96 3.13 -12.38
CA ALA A 325 0.30 2.48 -12.79
C ALA A 325 0.74 2.87 -14.21
N GLY A 326 -0.20 3.08 -15.13
CA GLY A 326 0.06 3.57 -16.48
C GLY A 326 0.54 5.02 -16.54
N VAL A 327 0.17 5.86 -15.56
CA VAL A 327 0.55 7.29 -15.47
C VAL A 327 1.89 7.45 -14.75
N VAL A 328 2.04 6.84 -13.59
CA VAL A 328 3.29 6.86 -12.81
C VAL A 328 4.40 6.15 -13.58
N GLY A 329 4.06 5.07 -14.25
CA GLY A 329 4.98 4.15 -14.91
C GLY A 329 5.25 2.92 -14.07
N LEU A 330 5.71 1.86 -14.70
CA LEU A 330 6.09 0.63 -14.05
C LEU A 330 7.36 0.10 -14.69
N ASN A 331 8.39 -0.05 -13.87
CA ASN A 331 9.67 -0.60 -14.32
C ASN A 331 9.79 -2.06 -13.82
N PHE A 332 9.87 -2.98 -14.79
CA PHE A 332 10.09 -4.39 -14.53
C PHE A 332 10.96 -4.98 -15.64
N PRO A 333 11.86 -5.96 -15.35
CA PRO A 333 12.68 -6.58 -16.39
C PRO A 333 11.83 -7.07 -17.58
N PHE A 334 12.16 -6.62 -18.77
CA PHE A 334 11.51 -6.94 -20.05
C PHE A 334 10.12 -6.32 -20.29
N VAL A 335 9.53 -5.63 -19.30
CA VAL A 335 8.23 -4.94 -19.45
C VAL A 335 8.33 -3.58 -18.80
N GLU A 336 8.18 -2.53 -19.59
CA GLU A 336 8.16 -1.15 -19.13
C GLU A 336 6.84 -0.52 -19.56
N LEU A 337 5.97 -0.22 -18.57
CA LEU A 337 4.87 0.72 -18.79
C LEU A 337 5.46 2.12 -18.69
N GLY A 338 5.49 2.86 -19.80
CA GLY A 338 6.17 4.14 -19.92
C GLY A 338 5.93 5.11 -18.77
N GLY A 339 4.82 5.82 -18.78
CA GLY A 339 4.45 6.79 -17.72
C GLY A 339 5.52 7.85 -17.46
N TYR A 340 5.34 8.61 -16.36
CA TYR A 340 6.28 9.68 -15.98
C TYR A 340 7.66 9.18 -15.59
N ASN A 341 7.76 7.96 -15.06
CA ASN A 341 9.05 7.34 -14.73
C ASN A 341 10.01 7.37 -15.94
N LYS A 342 9.51 6.97 -17.11
CA LYS A 342 10.29 6.97 -18.37
C LYS A 342 10.32 8.31 -19.06
N GLN A 343 9.17 8.97 -19.21
CA GLN A 343 9.02 10.21 -19.97
C GLN A 343 9.87 11.35 -19.39
N LEU A 344 10.04 11.39 -18.09
CA LEU A 344 10.79 12.43 -17.37
C LEU A 344 12.19 11.97 -16.94
N GLY A 345 12.57 10.72 -17.24
CA GLY A 345 13.84 10.15 -16.80
C GLY A 345 13.99 10.08 -15.28
N LEU A 346 12.88 9.88 -14.57
CA LEU A 346 12.88 9.84 -13.10
C LEU A 346 13.43 8.50 -12.58
N ASN A 347 14.23 8.56 -11.53
CA ASN A 347 14.72 7.37 -10.86
C ASN A 347 13.62 6.78 -9.97
N HIS A 348 13.14 5.58 -10.34
CA HIS A 348 12.23 4.80 -9.52
C HIS A 348 10.95 5.54 -9.08
N PHE A 349 10.36 6.38 -9.93
CA PHE A 349 9.08 7.03 -9.64
C PHE A 349 7.93 6.04 -9.51
N ASP A 350 8.06 4.86 -10.12
CA ASP A 350 7.15 3.73 -9.95
C ASP A 350 7.01 3.23 -8.50
N LEU A 351 7.99 3.55 -7.62
CA LEU A 351 7.91 3.25 -6.18
C LEU A 351 6.98 4.20 -5.40
N LEU A 352 6.42 5.21 -6.05
CA LEU A 352 5.30 5.98 -5.48
C LEU A 352 4.08 5.08 -5.20
N ILE A 353 3.96 3.98 -5.96
CA ILE A 353 3.05 2.87 -5.66
C ILE A 353 3.83 1.86 -4.81
N ASP A 354 3.33 1.58 -3.62
CA ASP A 354 3.98 0.65 -2.69
C ASP A 354 3.79 -0.82 -3.11
N TRP A 355 4.67 -1.31 -3.98
CA TRP A 355 4.65 -2.69 -4.49
C TRP A 355 5.06 -3.74 -3.44
N GLY A 356 5.62 -3.35 -2.31
CA GLY A 356 6.07 -4.22 -1.23
C GLY A 356 7.34 -5.02 -1.52
N TRP A 357 7.74 -5.86 -0.57
CA TRP A 357 8.99 -6.64 -0.65
C TRP A 357 9.01 -7.66 -1.79
N PHE A 358 7.85 -8.23 -2.12
CA PHE A 358 7.71 -9.18 -3.23
C PHE A 358 7.40 -8.50 -4.56
N HIS A 359 7.92 -7.26 -4.79
CA HIS A 359 7.65 -6.49 -6.00
C HIS A 359 7.96 -7.26 -7.30
N PHE A 360 8.91 -8.21 -7.26
CA PHE A 360 9.25 -9.09 -8.38
C PHE A 360 8.15 -10.12 -8.71
N ILE A 361 7.16 -10.35 -7.82
CA ILE A 361 5.93 -11.11 -8.07
C ILE A 361 4.74 -10.15 -8.19
N THR A 362 4.68 -9.10 -7.37
CA THR A 362 3.56 -8.16 -7.31
C THR A 362 3.37 -7.40 -8.62
N LYS A 363 4.47 -6.89 -9.22
CA LYS A 363 4.40 -6.19 -10.51
C LYS A 363 3.94 -7.09 -11.67
N PRO A 364 4.51 -8.29 -11.90
CA PRO A 364 3.97 -9.22 -12.90
C PRO A 364 2.54 -9.64 -12.63
N MET A 365 2.17 -9.80 -11.35
CA MET A 365 0.79 -10.12 -10.97
C MET A 365 -0.17 -9.00 -11.39
N PHE A 366 0.20 -7.73 -11.12
CA PHE A 366 -0.56 -6.58 -11.58
C PHE A 366 -0.68 -6.56 -13.11
N LEU A 367 0.42 -6.72 -13.83
CA LEU A 367 0.42 -6.74 -15.31
C LEU A 367 -0.49 -7.83 -15.88
N ALA A 368 -0.46 -9.03 -15.28
CA ALA A 368 -1.34 -10.11 -15.70
C ALA A 368 -2.82 -9.78 -15.42
N LEU A 369 -3.14 -9.22 -14.26
CA LEU A 369 -4.50 -8.82 -13.90
C LEU A 369 -5.00 -7.70 -14.81
N ASP A 370 -4.19 -6.69 -15.09
CA ASP A 370 -4.52 -5.58 -15.96
C ASP A 370 -4.74 -6.06 -17.42
N PHE A 371 -3.86 -6.93 -17.93
CA PHE A 371 -4.03 -7.54 -19.24
C PHE A 371 -5.37 -8.27 -19.36
N PHE A 372 -5.69 -9.15 -18.40
CA PHE A 372 -6.96 -9.89 -18.45
C PHE A 372 -8.17 -9.02 -18.15
N PHE A 373 -8.01 -7.93 -17.42
CA PHE A 373 -9.05 -6.93 -17.29
C PHE A 373 -9.38 -6.29 -18.65
N HIS A 374 -8.39 -5.92 -19.43
CA HIS A 374 -8.62 -5.37 -20.78
C HIS A 374 -9.26 -6.38 -21.74
N VAL A 375 -9.01 -7.69 -21.52
CA VAL A 375 -9.65 -8.74 -22.33
C VAL A 375 -11.11 -9.00 -21.92
N PHE A 376 -11.40 -9.04 -20.62
CA PHE A 376 -12.70 -9.47 -20.09
C PHE A 376 -13.58 -8.32 -19.57
N GLY A 377 -13.04 -7.13 -19.38
CA GLY A 377 -13.72 -5.98 -18.81
C GLY A 377 -14.12 -6.12 -17.34
N ASN A 378 -13.56 -7.12 -16.61
CA ASN A 378 -13.90 -7.39 -15.22
C ASN A 378 -12.70 -7.90 -14.43
N PHE A 379 -12.26 -7.16 -13.40
CA PHE A 379 -11.12 -7.54 -12.57
C PHE A 379 -11.35 -8.82 -11.76
N GLY A 380 -12.57 -9.10 -11.34
CA GLY A 380 -12.88 -10.36 -10.65
C GLY A 380 -12.65 -11.57 -11.57
N VAL A 381 -13.05 -11.49 -12.83
CA VAL A 381 -12.76 -12.53 -13.84
C VAL A 381 -11.25 -12.62 -14.08
N ALA A 382 -10.55 -11.49 -14.16
CA ALA A 382 -9.09 -11.47 -14.29
C ALA A 382 -8.41 -12.21 -13.12
N ILE A 383 -8.87 -12.01 -11.88
CA ILE A 383 -8.38 -12.73 -10.69
C ILE A 383 -8.58 -14.24 -10.85
N LEU A 384 -9.76 -14.68 -11.31
CA LEU A 384 -10.04 -16.11 -11.52
C LEU A 384 -9.11 -16.73 -12.56
N VAL A 385 -8.91 -16.05 -13.70
CA VAL A 385 -8.04 -16.51 -14.80
C VAL A 385 -6.57 -16.54 -14.36
N VAL A 386 -6.07 -15.47 -13.74
CA VAL A 386 -4.69 -15.42 -13.24
C VAL A 386 -4.45 -16.51 -12.19
N THR A 387 -5.43 -16.80 -11.33
CA THR A 387 -5.33 -17.92 -10.38
C THR A 387 -5.14 -19.26 -11.10
N VAL A 388 -5.87 -19.51 -12.19
CA VAL A 388 -5.70 -20.73 -13.00
C VAL A 388 -4.29 -20.78 -13.61
N LEU A 389 -3.80 -19.67 -14.17
CA LEU A 389 -2.45 -19.61 -14.75
C LEU A 389 -1.36 -19.90 -13.70
N VAL A 390 -1.46 -19.29 -12.53
CA VAL A 390 -0.54 -19.55 -11.41
C VAL A 390 -0.57 -21.03 -11.02
N LYS A 391 -1.76 -21.63 -10.93
CA LYS A 391 -1.92 -23.08 -10.66
C LYS A 391 -1.30 -23.95 -11.75
N LEU A 392 -1.40 -23.56 -13.01
CA LEU A 392 -0.76 -24.28 -14.12
C LEU A 392 0.76 -24.19 -14.08
N ILE A 393 1.32 -23.02 -13.78
CA ILE A 393 2.78 -22.81 -13.63
C ILE A 393 3.32 -23.72 -12.51
N PHE A 394 2.63 -23.78 -11.37
CA PHE A 394 3.04 -24.62 -10.23
C PHE A 394 2.54 -26.08 -10.30
N PHE A 395 1.84 -26.46 -11.37
CA PHE A 395 1.28 -27.81 -11.50
C PHE A 395 2.31 -28.93 -11.36
N PRO A 396 3.53 -28.90 -11.98
CA PRO A 396 4.51 -29.98 -11.84
C PRO A 396 4.93 -30.20 -10.38
N LEU A 397 5.05 -29.12 -9.61
CA LEU A 397 5.45 -29.19 -8.21
C LEU A 397 4.28 -29.66 -7.33
N ALA A 398 3.08 -29.14 -7.58
CA ALA A 398 1.86 -29.57 -6.91
C ALA A 398 1.58 -31.06 -7.16
N ASN A 399 1.84 -31.58 -8.37
CA ASN A 399 1.67 -33.00 -8.71
C ASN A 399 2.58 -33.88 -7.84
N LYS A 400 3.85 -33.54 -7.67
CA LYS A 400 4.79 -34.26 -6.78
C LYS A 400 4.32 -34.25 -5.33
N SER A 401 3.84 -33.11 -4.86
CA SER A 401 3.36 -32.93 -3.48
C SER A 401 2.09 -33.76 -3.22
N TYR A 402 1.08 -33.60 -4.06
CA TYR A 402 -0.18 -34.34 -3.89
C TYR A 402 -0.02 -35.86 -4.11
N ALA A 403 0.91 -36.29 -4.96
CA ALA A 403 1.26 -37.72 -5.08
C ALA A 403 1.89 -38.25 -3.77
N SER A 404 2.74 -37.47 -3.11
CA SER A 404 3.28 -37.85 -1.79
C SER A 404 2.18 -37.87 -0.70
N MET A 405 1.27 -36.90 -0.72
CA MET A 405 0.11 -36.88 0.19
C MET A 405 -0.82 -38.09 -0.06
N ALA A 406 -1.03 -38.50 -1.31
CA ALA A 406 -1.80 -39.69 -1.65
C ALA A 406 -1.18 -40.96 -1.05
N LYS A 407 0.14 -41.11 -1.16
CA LYS A 407 0.88 -42.21 -0.51
C LYS A 407 0.75 -42.17 1.02
N MET A 408 0.85 -40.97 1.61
CA MET A 408 0.68 -40.78 3.06
C MET A 408 -0.73 -41.20 3.51
N LYS A 409 -1.78 -40.90 2.72
CA LYS A 409 -3.15 -41.32 2.99
C LYS A 409 -3.31 -42.85 2.86
N ALA A 410 -2.62 -43.48 1.91
CA ALA A 410 -2.65 -44.95 1.73
C ALA A 410 -2.06 -45.70 2.93
N VAL A 411 -1.05 -45.17 3.62
CA VAL A 411 -0.45 -45.79 4.81
C VAL A 411 -1.16 -45.40 6.13
N GLN A 412 -2.20 -44.57 6.07
CA GLN A 412 -2.94 -44.11 7.26
C GLN A 412 -3.49 -45.28 8.12
N PRO A 413 -4.04 -46.38 7.56
CA PRO A 413 -4.48 -47.51 8.35
C PRO A 413 -3.34 -48.16 9.16
N GLN A 414 -2.13 -48.27 8.58
CA GLN A 414 -0.95 -48.76 9.30
C GLN A 414 -0.53 -47.87 10.45
N ILE A 415 -0.59 -46.53 10.23
CA ILE A 415 -0.32 -45.53 11.28
C ILE A 415 -1.36 -45.63 12.40
N ASN A 416 -2.62 -45.85 12.08
CA ASN A 416 -3.67 -46.01 13.10
C ASN A 416 -3.44 -47.28 13.93
N ALA A 417 -3.08 -48.42 13.29
CA ALA A 417 -2.73 -49.65 13.99
C ALA A 417 -1.50 -49.46 14.93
N LEU A 418 -0.50 -48.66 14.50
CA LEU A 418 0.63 -48.32 15.36
C LEU A 418 0.23 -47.50 16.58
N LYS A 419 -0.72 -46.57 16.45
CA LYS A 419 -1.25 -45.79 17.57
C LYS A 419 -1.94 -46.66 18.62
N GLU A 420 -2.71 -47.66 18.17
CA GLU A 420 -3.36 -48.63 19.06
C GLU A 420 -2.34 -49.52 19.75
N ARG A 421 -1.21 -49.85 19.05
CA ARG A 421 -0.15 -50.69 19.59
C ARG A 421 0.76 -49.99 20.60
N PHE A 422 0.97 -48.66 20.42
CA PHE A 422 1.86 -47.87 21.27
C PHE A 422 1.13 -46.63 21.81
N PRO A 423 0.07 -46.75 22.62
CA PRO A 423 -0.74 -45.64 23.09
C PRO A 423 0.04 -44.69 24.02
N ASP A 424 0.95 -45.21 24.85
CA ASP A 424 1.70 -44.46 25.85
C ASP A 424 3.15 -44.18 25.45
N ASP A 425 3.69 -44.84 24.44
CA ASP A 425 5.08 -44.67 23.97
C ASP A 425 5.13 -43.83 22.69
N LYS A 426 5.05 -42.54 22.86
CA LYS A 426 5.08 -41.56 21.74
C LYS A 426 6.41 -41.58 20.99
N MET A 427 7.53 -41.90 21.65
CA MET A 427 8.84 -41.97 21.01
C MET A 427 8.93 -43.14 20.04
N LYS A 428 8.49 -44.33 20.49
CA LYS A 428 8.46 -45.55 19.67
C LYS A 428 7.46 -45.42 18.52
N LEU A 429 6.28 -44.84 18.79
CA LEU A 429 5.29 -44.55 17.75
C LEU A 429 5.88 -43.66 16.64
N GLN A 430 6.60 -42.58 17.02
CA GLN A 430 7.23 -41.68 16.05
C GLN A 430 8.34 -42.37 15.25
N GLN A 431 9.14 -43.20 15.91
CA GLN A 431 10.21 -43.98 15.26
C GLN A 431 9.65 -44.94 14.23
N GLU A 432 8.67 -45.76 14.60
CA GLU A 432 8.00 -46.70 13.71
C GLU A 432 7.26 -46.01 12.54
N MET A 433 6.63 -44.85 12.80
CA MET A 433 6.04 -44.03 11.74
C MET A 433 7.10 -43.55 10.74
N MET A 434 8.27 -43.09 11.21
CA MET A 434 9.35 -42.67 10.33
C MET A 434 9.93 -43.82 9.51
N GLU A 435 9.95 -45.07 10.06
CA GLU A 435 10.33 -46.28 9.31
C GLU A 435 9.35 -46.59 8.20
N ILE A 436 8.02 -46.51 8.46
CA ILE A 436 7.00 -46.67 7.40
C ILE A 436 7.22 -45.62 6.31
N TYR A 437 7.41 -44.34 6.67
CA TYR A 437 7.63 -43.29 5.68
C TYR A 437 8.89 -43.51 4.84
N LYS A 438 9.99 -43.98 5.46
CA LYS A 438 11.22 -44.35 4.74
C LYS A 438 10.99 -45.53 3.79
N LYS A 439 10.31 -46.57 4.25
CA LYS A 439 10.00 -47.78 3.46
C LYS A 439 9.16 -47.44 2.24
N GLU A 440 8.12 -46.63 2.41
CA GLU A 440 7.19 -46.22 1.35
C GLU A 440 7.70 -45.02 0.52
N LYS A 441 8.92 -44.53 0.79
CA LYS A 441 9.53 -43.34 0.14
C LYS A 441 8.61 -42.14 0.19
N ILE A 442 8.01 -41.88 1.36
CA ILE A 442 7.13 -40.73 1.63
C ILE A 442 7.95 -39.63 2.29
N ASN A 443 7.88 -38.41 1.74
CA ASN A 443 8.41 -37.23 2.40
C ASN A 443 7.27 -36.45 3.10
N PRO A 444 7.19 -36.43 4.44
CA PRO A 444 6.09 -35.76 5.14
C PRO A 444 6.09 -34.23 4.91
N ILE A 445 7.25 -33.61 4.61
CA ILE A 445 7.36 -32.18 4.32
C ILE A 445 6.75 -31.82 2.97
N SER A 446 6.66 -32.78 2.03
CA SER A 446 6.09 -32.49 0.71
C SER A 446 4.63 -32.02 0.78
N GLY A 447 3.89 -32.40 1.82
CA GLY A 447 2.50 -31.97 2.01
C GLY A 447 2.31 -30.47 2.26
N CYS A 448 3.28 -29.79 2.86
CA CYS A 448 3.21 -28.37 3.13
C CYS A 448 3.77 -27.50 1.98
N LEU A 449 4.49 -28.09 1.02
CA LEU A 449 5.16 -27.37 -0.06
C LEU A 449 4.22 -26.50 -0.92
N PRO A 450 3.00 -26.95 -1.31
CA PRO A 450 2.05 -26.10 -2.04
C PRO A 450 1.64 -24.87 -1.24
N VAL A 451 1.50 -24.98 0.08
CA VAL A 451 1.14 -23.86 0.95
C VAL A 451 2.28 -22.83 1.01
N LEU A 452 3.52 -23.29 1.18
CA LEU A 452 4.69 -22.41 1.21
C LEU A 452 4.84 -21.59 -0.08
N LEU A 453 4.58 -22.18 -1.24
CA LEU A 453 4.61 -21.48 -2.52
C LEU A 453 3.41 -20.53 -2.70
N GLN A 454 2.29 -20.87 -2.11
CA GLN A 454 1.07 -20.08 -2.17
C GLN A 454 1.20 -18.77 -1.39
N ILE A 455 2.01 -18.73 -0.31
CA ILE A 455 2.15 -17.56 0.55
C ILE A 455 2.64 -16.32 -0.22
N PRO A 456 3.76 -16.34 -0.98
CA PRO A 456 4.19 -15.17 -1.77
C PRO A 456 3.16 -14.73 -2.82
N VAL A 457 2.49 -15.68 -3.47
CA VAL A 457 1.43 -15.38 -4.45
C VAL A 457 0.25 -14.68 -3.77
N PHE A 458 -0.18 -15.19 -2.63
CA PHE A 458 -1.25 -14.60 -1.84
C PHE A 458 -0.91 -13.16 -1.40
N PHE A 459 0.28 -12.96 -0.81
CA PHE A 459 0.70 -11.62 -0.40
C PHE A 459 0.84 -10.67 -1.57
N SER A 460 1.30 -11.13 -2.72
CA SER A 460 1.41 -10.31 -3.93
C SER A 460 0.05 -9.91 -4.46
N LEU A 461 -0.91 -10.84 -4.54
CA LEU A 461 -2.27 -10.53 -4.95
C LEU A 461 -2.96 -9.59 -3.95
N TYR A 462 -2.80 -9.87 -2.63
CA TYR A 462 -3.31 -8.99 -1.59
C TYR A 462 -2.76 -7.57 -1.75
N LYS A 463 -1.45 -7.45 -1.99
CA LYS A 463 -0.81 -6.16 -2.21
C LYS A 463 -1.39 -5.45 -3.43
N VAL A 464 -1.50 -6.13 -4.58
CA VAL A 464 -2.11 -5.54 -5.80
C VAL A 464 -3.53 -5.06 -5.53
N LEU A 465 -4.40 -5.90 -4.99
CA LEU A 465 -5.80 -5.55 -4.69
C LEU A 465 -5.93 -4.39 -3.72
N PHE A 466 -4.93 -4.21 -2.86
CA PHE A 466 -5.01 -3.22 -1.79
C PHE A 466 -4.42 -1.87 -2.17
N VAL A 467 -3.33 -1.84 -2.98
CA VAL A 467 -2.59 -0.59 -3.22
C VAL A 467 -2.85 0.01 -4.60
N THR A 468 -3.33 -0.77 -5.58
CA THR A 468 -3.54 -0.24 -6.93
C THR A 468 -4.89 0.44 -7.04
N ILE A 469 -4.90 1.63 -7.62
CA ILE A 469 -6.11 2.42 -7.79
C ILE A 469 -7.06 1.82 -8.83
N GLU A 470 -6.53 1.03 -9.75
CA GLU A 470 -7.28 0.31 -10.78
C GLU A 470 -8.26 -0.71 -10.18
N MET A 471 -7.94 -1.23 -8.98
CA MET A 471 -8.80 -2.16 -8.25
C MET A 471 -9.85 -1.47 -7.38
N ARG A 472 -9.67 -0.15 -7.13
CA ARG A 472 -10.59 0.61 -6.30
C ARG A 472 -11.92 0.79 -7.00
N HIS A 473 -13.02 0.44 -6.31
CA HIS A 473 -14.39 0.47 -6.84
C HIS A 473 -14.59 -0.40 -8.09
N ALA A 474 -13.70 -1.38 -8.33
CA ALA A 474 -13.86 -2.33 -9.42
C ALA A 474 -14.95 -3.37 -9.05
N PRO A 475 -16.03 -3.48 -9.85
CA PRO A 475 -17.10 -4.43 -9.57
C PRO A 475 -16.72 -5.86 -9.98
N PHE A 476 -17.35 -6.84 -9.35
CA PHE A 476 -17.38 -8.23 -9.83
C PHE A 476 -18.77 -8.52 -10.42
N PHE A 477 -19.54 -9.40 -9.80
CA PHE A 477 -20.90 -9.71 -10.19
C PHE A 477 -21.87 -9.51 -9.02
N SER A 478 -23.13 -9.26 -9.34
CA SER A 478 -24.24 -9.16 -8.39
C SER A 478 -24.02 -8.08 -7.33
N TRP A 479 -23.87 -8.45 -6.05
CA TRP A 479 -23.76 -7.52 -4.93
C TRP A 479 -22.34 -6.97 -4.69
N ILE A 480 -21.30 -7.56 -5.29
CA ILE A 480 -19.94 -7.04 -5.15
C ILE A 480 -19.73 -5.88 -6.12
N LYS A 481 -19.82 -4.67 -5.59
CA LYS A 481 -19.62 -3.41 -6.33
C LYS A 481 -18.17 -2.89 -6.22
N ASP A 482 -17.41 -3.40 -5.24
CA ASP A 482 -16.03 -3.01 -4.99
C ASP A 482 -15.23 -4.23 -4.51
N LEU A 483 -14.29 -4.70 -5.35
CA LEU A 483 -13.39 -5.80 -5.02
C LEU A 483 -12.34 -5.43 -3.96
N SER A 484 -12.08 -4.13 -3.77
CA SER A 484 -11.11 -3.62 -2.79
C SER A 484 -11.70 -3.43 -1.40
N SER A 485 -13.01 -3.57 -1.24
CA SER A 485 -13.75 -3.47 0.01
C SER A 485 -14.25 -4.83 0.50
N PRO A 486 -14.56 -5.00 1.79
CA PRO A 486 -15.19 -6.23 2.30
C PRO A 486 -16.53 -6.52 1.62
N ASP A 487 -16.97 -7.78 1.70
CA ASP A 487 -18.30 -8.20 1.21
C ASP A 487 -19.40 -7.46 1.99
N PRO A 488 -20.28 -6.69 1.31
CA PRO A 488 -21.30 -5.89 1.98
C PRO A 488 -22.50 -6.72 2.49
N THR A 489 -22.57 -8.00 2.18
CA THR A 489 -23.64 -8.87 2.68
C THR A 489 -23.33 -9.37 4.10
N HIS A 490 -24.39 -9.67 4.89
CA HIS A 490 -24.23 -10.18 6.24
C HIS A 490 -25.22 -11.33 6.50
N ILE A 491 -24.71 -12.45 7.04
CA ILE A 491 -25.55 -13.60 7.38
C ILE A 491 -26.63 -13.25 8.40
N TYR A 492 -26.33 -12.37 9.36
CA TYR A 492 -27.21 -12.02 10.46
C TYR A 492 -28.38 -11.11 10.07
N ASN A 493 -28.34 -10.49 8.89
CA ASN A 493 -29.47 -9.79 8.28
C ASN A 493 -30.03 -10.54 7.07
N LEU A 494 -29.77 -11.85 6.99
CA LEU A 494 -30.16 -12.74 5.88
C LEU A 494 -29.73 -12.17 4.52
N PHE A 495 -28.46 -11.74 4.45
CA PHE A 495 -27.84 -11.17 3.25
C PHE A 495 -28.56 -9.92 2.69
N GLY A 496 -29.12 -9.11 3.58
CA GLY A 496 -29.81 -7.86 3.23
C GLY A 496 -31.34 -7.96 3.14
N LEU A 497 -31.92 -9.12 3.44
CA LEU A 497 -33.40 -9.27 3.53
C LEU A 497 -34.01 -8.56 4.74
N LEU A 498 -33.25 -8.40 5.82
CA LEU A 498 -33.67 -7.68 7.02
C LEU A 498 -33.11 -6.24 6.99
N PRO A 499 -33.93 -5.21 7.31
CA PRO A 499 -33.56 -3.81 7.13
C PRO A 499 -32.70 -3.25 8.28
N TYR A 500 -31.69 -3.99 8.74
CA TYR A 500 -30.72 -3.51 9.72
C TYR A 500 -29.31 -3.92 9.33
N ASP A 501 -28.32 -3.13 9.74
CA ASP A 501 -26.92 -3.41 9.50
C ASP A 501 -26.25 -3.97 10.78
N PRO A 502 -25.84 -5.25 10.78
CA PRO A 502 -25.17 -5.86 11.92
C PRO A 502 -23.79 -5.24 12.23
N SER A 503 -23.14 -4.61 11.24
CA SER A 503 -21.80 -4.04 11.39
C SER A 503 -21.74 -2.84 12.32
N VAL A 504 -22.87 -2.14 12.52
CA VAL A 504 -22.96 -0.96 13.40
C VAL A 504 -23.07 -1.31 14.88
N VAL A 505 -23.22 -2.59 15.24
CA VAL A 505 -23.33 -3.02 16.65
C VAL A 505 -22.00 -2.76 17.38
N PRO A 506 -21.97 -1.94 18.44
CA PRO A 506 -20.73 -1.63 19.14
C PRO A 506 -20.04 -2.91 19.65
N LEU A 507 -18.71 -2.99 19.53
CA LEU A 507 -17.83 -4.10 19.90
C LEU A 507 -18.06 -5.40 19.11
N LEU A 508 -19.28 -5.74 18.72
CA LEU A 508 -19.61 -6.99 18.04
C LEU A 508 -19.70 -6.85 16.52
N GLY A 509 -19.89 -5.63 16.01
CA GLY A 509 -20.08 -5.36 14.59
C GLY A 509 -19.08 -6.07 13.66
N PRO A 510 -17.75 -5.97 13.90
CA PRO A 510 -16.76 -6.66 13.10
C PRO A 510 -16.91 -8.19 13.05
N TYR A 511 -17.40 -8.80 14.13
CA TYR A 511 -17.65 -10.24 14.22
C TYR A 511 -19.00 -10.67 13.61
N LEU A 512 -19.94 -9.74 13.51
CA LEU A 512 -21.25 -9.94 12.91
C LEU A 512 -21.25 -9.63 11.39
N ALA A 513 -20.24 -8.95 10.88
CA ALA A 513 -20.10 -8.61 9.46
C ALA A 513 -19.54 -9.78 8.64
N ILE A 514 -20.20 -10.94 8.68
CA ILE A 514 -19.80 -12.12 7.90
C ILE A 514 -20.63 -12.20 6.63
N GLY A 515 -19.99 -11.93 5.50
CA GLY A 515 -20.60 -11.93 4.18
C GLY A 515 -20.73 -13.33 3.55
N ALA A 516 -21.36 -13.38 2.38
CA ALA A 516 -21.56 -14.62 1.63
C ALA A 516 -20.22 -15.21 1.14
N TRP A 517 -19.32 -14.40 0.60
CA TRP A 517 -18.04 -14.88 0.10
C TRP A 517 -17.12 -15.46 1.18
N PRO A 518 -16.96 -14.85 2.38
CA PRO A 518 -16.27 -15.48 3.50
C PRO A 518 -16.81 -16.87 3.87
N ILE A 519 -18.15 -17.05 3.84
CA ILE A 519 -18.78 -18.34 4.11
C ILE A 519 -18.45 -19.35 2.99
N ILE A 520 -18.58 -18.97 1.72
CA ILE A 520 -18.20 -19.81 0.57
C ILE A 520 -16.73 -20.21 0.67
N MET A 521 -15.86 -19.28 1.03
CA MET A 521 -14.43 -19.55 1.25
C MET A 521 -14.22 -20.57 2.38
N GLY A 522 -14.89 -20.40 3.52
CA GLY A 522 -14.82 -21.35 4.62
C GLY A 522 -15.29 -22.75 4.23
N ILE A 523 -16.37 -22.87 3.48
CA ILE A 523 -16.89 -24.14 2.95
C ILE A 523 -15.87 -24.78 2.00
N THR A 524 -15.31 -24.03 1.05
CA THR A 524 -14.30 -24.56 0.12
C THR A 524 -13.02 -24.98 0.83
N MET A 525 -12.60 -24.24 1.86
CA MET A 525 -11.46 -24.59 2.72
C MET A 525 -11.75 -25.88 3.52
N TRP A 526 -12.96 -26.03 4.05
CA TRP A 526 -13.36 -27.22 4.76
C TRP A 526 -13.30 -28.46 3.84
N PHE A 527 -13.79 -28.36 2.60
CA PHE A 527 -13.66 -29.44 1.60
C PHE A 527 -12.19 -29.77 1.33
N GLN A 528 -11.34 -28.76 1.18
CA GLN A 528 -9.90 -28.95 0.96
C GLN A 528 -9.24 -29.68 2.14
N MET A 529 -9.59 -29.30 3.40
CA MET A 529 -9.05 -29.94 4.59
C MET A 529 -9.46 -31.42 4.69
N LYS A 530 -10.68 -31.77 4.27
CA LYS A 530 -11.15 -33.17 4.28
C LYS A 530 -10.45 -34.08 3.25
N LEU A 531 -9.79 -33.50 2.25
CA LEU A 531 -8.95 -34.26 1.32
C LEU A 531 -7.55 -34.57 1.88
N ASN A 532 -7.08 -33.80 2.82
CA ASN A 532 -5.75 -33.97 3.41
C ASN A 532 -5.70 -35.20 4.34
N PRO A 533 -4.53 -35.84 4.50
CA PRO A 533 -4.35 -36.88 5.50
C PRO A 533 -4.64 -36.34 6.91
N THR A 534 -5.28 -37.17 7.74
CA THR A 534 -5.56 -36.77 9.13
C THR A 534 -4.25 -36.64 9.91
N PRO A 535 -3.98 -35.52 10.57
CA PRO A 535 -2.80 -35.37 11.40
C PRO A 535 -2.71 -36.45 12.47
N PRO A 536 -1.53 -36.99 12.77
CA PRO A 536 -1.36 -38.00 13.80
C PRO A 536 -1.58 -37.46 15.21
N ASP A 537 -1.32 -36.18 15.47
CA ASP A 537 -1.50 -35.53 16.75
C ASP A 537 -2.95 -35.03 16.93
N PRO A 538 -3.62 -35.36 18.06
CA PRO A 538 -4.99 -34.92 18.33
C PRO A 538 -5.14 -33.39 18.39
N THR A 539 -4.14 -32.68 18.91
CA THR A 539 -4.15 -31.22 19.00
C THR A 539 -4.08 -30.58 17.61
N GLN A 540 -3.21 -31.10 16.76
CA GLN A 540 -3.15 -30.66 15.34
C GLN A 540 -4.48 -30.91 14.64
N LYS A 541 -5.11 -32.08 14.89
CA LYS A 541 -6.42 -32.39 14.30
C LYS A 541 -7.48 -31.36 14.69
N ILE A 542 -7.55 -30.96 15.96
CA ILE A 542 -8.50 -29.93 16.43
C ILE A 542 -8.22 -28.60 15.71
N ILE A 543 -6.95 -28.17 15.63
CA ILE A 543 -6.59 -26.92 14.94
C ILE A 543 -7.03 -27.00 13.46
N PHE A 544 -6.74 -28.07 12.76
CA PHE A 544 -7.12 -28.24 11.34
C PHE A 544 -8.64 -28.28 11.14
N ASP A 545 -9.39 -28.92 12.06
CA ASP A 545 -10.86 -29.00 11.95
C ASP A 545 -11.52 -27.62 12.20
N TRP A 546 -10.96 -26.77 13.06
CA TRP A 546 -11.47 -25.42 13.35
C TRP A 546 -10.92 -24.34 12.41
N MET A 547 -9.83 -24.59 11.69
CA MET A 547 -9.18 -23.61 10.83
C MET A 547 -10.14 -22.96 9.81
N PRO A 548 -11.03 -23.71 9.10
CA PRO A 548 -11.97 -23.08 8.16
C PRO A 548 -12.90 -22.07 8.84
N VAL A 549 -13.35 -22.37 10.06
CA VAL A 549 -14.23 -21.47 10.85
C VAL A 549 -13.44 -20.21 11.24
N ILE A 550 -12.25 -20.36 11.82
CA ILE A 550 -11.39 -19.24 12.23
C ILE A 550 -11.10 -18.33 11.04
N PHE A 551 -10.72 -18.91 9.88
CA PHE A 551 -10.43 -18.13 8.68
C PHE A 551 -11.67 -17.44 8.11
N THR A 552 -12.86 -18.02 8.22
CA THR A 552 -14.11 -17.36 7.80
C THR A 552 -14.31 -16.04 8.55
N PHE A 553 -14.17 -16.07 9.89
CA PHE A 553 -14.28 -14.86 10.70
C PHE A 553 -13.16 -13.87 10.45
N MET A 554 -11.91 -14.35 10.38
CA MET A 554 -10.75 -13.49 10.19
C MET A 554 -10.78 -12.77 8.83
N LEU A 555 -11.19 -13.46 7.77
CA LEU A 555 -11.20 -12.92 6.41
C LEU A 555 -12.50 -12.19 6.05
N ALA A 556 -13.49 -12.15 6.93
CA ALA A 556 -14.72 -11.40 6.71
C ALA A 556 -14.47 -9.89 6.53
N SER A 557 -13.43 -9.35 7.18
CA SER A 557 -13.02 -7.95 7.07
C SER A 557 -12.05 -7.65 5.91
N PHE A 558 -11.66 -8.67 5.14
CA PHE A 558 -10.72 -8.50 4.04
C PHE A 558 -11.44 -8.12 2.74
N PRO A 559 -10.74 -7.49 1.77
CA PRO A 559 -11.29 -7.17 0.46
C PRO A 559 -11.95 -8.37 -0.21
N ALA A 560 -13.15 -8.16 -0.78
CA ALA A 560 -13.94 -9.24 -1.41
C ALA A 560 -13.15 -9.95 -2.52
N GLY A 561 -12.35 -9.22 -3.31
CA GLY A 561 -11.51 -9.81 -4.35
C GLY A 561 -10.51 -10.82 -3.82
N LEU A 562 -9.98 -10.62 -2.61
CA LEU A 562 -9.06 -11.56 -1.97
C LEU A 562 -9.78 -12.81 -1.46
N VAL A 563 -10.97 -12.64 -0.91
CA VAL A 563 -11.80 -13.75 -0.42
C VAL A 563 -12.31 -14.61 -1.59
N ILE A 564 -12.71 -13.98 -2.69
CA ILE A 564 -13.08 -14.66 -3.96
C ILE A 564 -11.89 -15.46 -4.50
N TYR A 565 -10.70 -14.85 -4.56
CA TYR A 565 -9.48 -15.54 -4.94
C TYR A 565 -9.25 -16.77 -4.08
N TRP A 566 -9.39 -16.66 -2.76
CA TRP A 566 -9.15 -17.77 -1.85
C TRP A 566 -10.17 -18.91 -2.03
N ALA A 567 -11.45 -18.56 -2.13
CA ALA A 567 -12.50 -19.54 -2.42
C ALA A 567 -12.25 -20.29 -3.73
N TRP A 568 -11.87 -19.57 -4.78
CA TRP A 568 -11.52 -20.15 -6.09
C TRP A 568 -10.27 -21.01 -6.03
N ASN A 569 -9.21 -20.51 -5.38
CA ASN A 569 -7.97 -21.26 -5.18
C ASN A 569 -8.18 -22.57 -4.41
N ASN A 570 -9.02 -22.57 -3.36
CA ASN A 570 -9.40 -23.79 -2.64
C ASN A 570 -10.15 -24.75 -3.55
N THR A 571 -11.12 -24.25 -4.33
CA THR A 571 -11.89 -25.05 -5.30
C THR A 571 -10.98 -25.71 -6.33
N LEU A 572 -10.07 -24.95 -6.93
CA LEU A 572 -9.09 -25.50 -7.87
C LEU A 572 -8.14 -26.51 -7.20
N SER A 573 -7.76 -26.28 -5.94
CA SER A 573 -6.93 -27.21 -5.17
C SER A 573 -7.66 -28.52 -4.93
N VAL A 574 -8.95 -28.50 -4.59
CA VAL A 574 -9.80 -29.68 -4.42
C VAL A 574 -9.89 -30.48 -5.72
N ILE A 575 -10.12 -29.79 -6.85
CA ILE A 575 -10.17 -30.42 -8.17
C ILE A 575 -8.82 -31.08 -8.51
N GLN A 576 -7.74 -30.32 -8.39
CA GLN A 576 -6.39 -30.75 -8.72
C GLN A 576 -5.95 -31.93 -7.85
N GLN A 577 -6.14 -31.85 -6.54
CA GLN A 577 -5.81 -32.90 -5.58
C GLN A 577 -6.63 -34.16 -5.84
N SER A 578 -7.94 -34.03 -6.08
CA SER A 578 -8.82 -35.13 -6.39
C SER A 578 -8.40 -35.86 -7.67
N TYR A 579 -8.03 -35.11 -8.72
CA TYR A 579 -7.53 -35.68 -9.97
C TYR A 579 -6.22 -36.45 -9.74
N ILE A 580 -5.26 -35.90 -9.04
CA ILE A 580 -3.95 -36.51 -8.78
C ILE A 580 -4.10 -37.74 -7.88
N MET A 581 -4.97 -37.71 -6.86
CA MET A 581 -5.24 -38.86 -5.99
C MET A 581 -5.82 -40.02 -6.80
N ARG A 582 -6.83 -39.77 -7.65
CA ARG A 582 -7.41 -40.80 -8.53
C ARG A 582 -6.36 -41.42 -9.45
N ARG A 583 -5.51 -40.61 -10.06
CA ARG A 583 -4.42 -41.05 -10.93
C ARG A 583 -3.40 -41.95 -10.20
N ASN A 584 -3.21 -41.74 -8.90
CA ASN A 584 -2.32 -42.55 -8.05
C ASN A 584 -3.04 -43.72 -7.36
N GLY A 585 -4.26 -44.08 -7.79
CA GLY A 585 -5.00 -45.24 -7.29
C GLY A 585 -5.62 -45.07 -5.91
N VAL A 586 -5.63 -43.87 -5.35
CA VAL A 586 -6.23 -43.58 -4.04
C VAL A 586 -7.68 -43.12 -4.21
N LYS A 587 -8.60 -43.79 -3.50
CA LYS A 587 -10.01 -43.38 -3.49
C LYS A 587 -10.18 -42.00 -2.90
N VAL A 588 -10.93 -41.17 -3.62
CA VAL A 588 -11.32 -39.83 -3.15
C VAL A 588 -12.59 -39.97 -2.32
N GLU A 589 -12.45 -40.10 -1.01
CA GLU A 589 -13.56 -40.31 -0.06
C GLU A 589 -14.18 -38.98 0.40
N LEU A 590 -14.22 -37.97 -0.49
CA LEU A 590 -14.73 -36.63 -0.14
C LEU A 590 -16.17 -36.71 0.38
N PHE A 591 -17.04 -37.44 -0.35
CA PHE A 591 -18.45 -37.54 0.03
C PHE A 591 -18.67 -38.51 1.21
N ASP A 592 -17.86 -39.55 1.35
CA ASP A 592 -17.95 -40.49 2.47
C ASP A 592 -17.50 -39.82 3.77
N ASN A 593 -16.44 -39.02 3.74
CA ASN A 593 -15.98 -38.22 4.86
C ASN A 593 -16.99 -37.11 5.26
N VAL A 594 -17.64 -36.46 4.29
CA VAL A 594 -18.73 -35.53 4.52
C VAL A 594 -19.91 -36.25 5.17
N LYS A 595 -20.34 -37.39 4.61
CA LYS A 595 -21.47 -38.18 5.12
C LYS A 595 -21.22 -38.71 6.55
N SER A 596 -19.98 -39.11 6.86
CA SER A 596 -19.60 -39.54 8.21
C SER A 596 -19.62 -38.40 9.24
N THR A 597 -19.30 -37.16 8.83
CA THR A 597 -19.35 -35.98 9.69
C THR A 597 -20.78 -35.62 10.11
N PHE A 598 -21.76 -35.85 9.22
CA PHE A 598 -23.19 -35.63 9.49
C PHE A 598 -23.94 -36.83 10.06
N ARG A 599 -23.36 -38.06 10.00
CA ARG A 599 -23.92 -39.22 10.69
C ARG A 599 -23.63 -39.09 12.18
N ARG A 600 -24.64 -38.74 12.95
CA ARG A 600 -24.64 -38.85 14.42
C ARG A 600 -24.24 -40.27 14.79
N LYS A 601 -23.19 -40.49 15.60
CA LYS A 601 -22.95 -41.75 16.26
C LYS A 601 -24.24 -42.15 16.96
N SER A 602 -24.94 -43.16 16.44
CA SER A 602 -26.01 -43.80 17.24
C SER A 602 -25.30 -44.41 18.44
N SER A 603 -25.71 -43.98 19.62
CA SER A 603 -25.23 -44.51 20.90
C SER A 603 -25.44 -46.03 20.91
N ASP A 604 -24.37 -46.81 20.90
CA ASP A 604 -24.41 -48.22 21.31
C ASP A 604 -24.92 -48.26 22.74
N LYS A 605 -26.18 -48.67 22.91
CA LYS A 605 -26.69 -49.11 24.21
C LYS A 605 -25.94 -50.40 24.56
N PRO A 606 -25.33 -50.55 25.72
CA PRO A 606 -24.78 -51.81 26.17
C PRO A 606 -25.89 -52.83 26.28
N ALA A 607 -25.68 -53.99 25.64
CA ALA A 607 -26.54 -55.15 25.74
C ALA A 607 -26.64 -55.54 27.23
N LYS A 608 -27.85 -55.52 27.77
CA LYS A 608 -28.15 -56.12 29.09
C LYS A 608 -27.96 -57.63 28.92
N THR A 609 -26.93 -58.16 29.56
CA THR A 609 -26.81 -59.58 29.84
C THR A 609 -27.80 -59.91 30.95
N THR A 610 -28.80 -60.71 30.64
CA THR A 610 -29.60 -61.52 31.60
C THR A 610 -28.85 -62.78 31.92
#